data_c00e974645382b96686a7b825bfacff4
#
_entry.id   c00e974645382b96686a7b825bfacff4
#
_cell.length_a   1.000
_cell.length_b   1.000
_cell.length_c   1.000
_cell.angle_alpha   90.00
_cell.angle_beta   90.00
_cell.angle_gamma   90.00
#
_symmetry.space_group_name_H-M   'P 1'
#
loop_
_entity.id
_entity.type
_entity.pdbx_description
1 polymer ?
#
loop_
_entity_poly.entity_id
_entity_poly.type
_entity_poly.pdbx_seq_one_letter_code
_entity_poly.pdbx_strand_id
1 'polypeptide(L)'
;SRASGLSRHSTEEIERIENFAEEIANEKMTGQLYTTGIPYSPEKIRSSVLAMSTDPIAYSLAALDKQNGKVSDKQLNSKVFFTQRYLDPAKRLVSQVLDGKKADEALVCQIAGITPEKLKEAHTILTPPKRGMMGKGKAKPVVQYTNEQKAEARAITEVERTITNIVNYKLALENSPEQEMQSVLNALSGGYIAPTSGGDAVANPQAVPTGRNLYAVNAEATPSEQAWTKGKELVENTLAQYRKTHGDYPRKVSYTFWSSEFIESEGATIAQVLYMLGVEPVRDAYGRVSDLRLIPSETLGRPRIDVVVQTSGQFRDLAASRLALISRAVEMAAASANDKYDNRVAESTVETERLLVEQGVSPKEAREMSAKRVFGGVNGMYGTGIQGMITSGDKWEDEKEIA
;
A
#
# COMPACT_ATOMS: atom_id res chain seq x y z
N SER A 1 28.06 5.58 -14.00
CA SER A 1 29.22 6.12 -13.24
C SER A 1 29.44 7.63 -13.42
N ARG A 2 29.14 8.23 -14.59
CA ARG A 2 29.22 9.69 -14.78
C ARG A 2 28.09 10.45 -14.05
N ALA A 3 26.91 9.88 -13.98
CA ALA A 3 25.75 10.48 -13.28
C ALA A 3 25.88 10.50 -11.75
N SER A 4 26.72 9.65 -11.16
CA SER A 4 26.92 9.57 -9.71
C SER A 4 28.11 10.35 -9.18
N GLY A 5 28.88 11.05 -10.04
CA GLY A 5 30.09 11.78 -9.64
C GLY A 5 31.24 10.92 -9.11
N LEU A 6 31.14 9.60 -9.24
CA LEU A 6 32.12 8.64 -8.75
C LEU A 6 33.12 8.29 -9.88
N SER A 7 34.31 8.83 -9.79
CA SER A 7 35.40 8.52 -10.70
C SER A 7 36.18 7.31 -10.17
N ARG A 8 36.12 6.21 -10.88
CA ARG A 8 36.85 4.94 -10.69
C ARG A 8 36.50 4.18 -9.39
N HIS A 9 35.61 3.24 -9.51
CA HIS A 9 35.48 2.14 -8.54
C HIS A 9 36.51 1.04 -8.86
N SER A 10 37.05 0.43 -7.82
CA SER A 10 37.82 -0.80 -7.96
C SER A 10 36.91 -1.93 -8.45
N THR A 11 37.44 -2.94 -9.11
CA THR A 11 36.70 -4.13 -9.56
C THR A 11 35.92 -4.76 -8.37
N GLU A 12 36.53 -4.79 -7.19
CA GLU A 12 35.93 -5.31 -5.94
C GLU A 12 34.72 -4.48 -5.45
N GLU A 13 34.76 -3.17 -5.65
CA GLU A 13 33.62 -2.31 -5.30
C GLU A 13 32.46 -2.51 -6.26
N ILE A 14 32.74 -2.72 -7.55
CA ILE A 14 31.72 -3.03 -8.56
C ILE A 14 31.07 -4.38 -8.26
N GLU A 15 31.87 -5.42 -7.99
CA GLU A 15 31.36 -6.74 -7.59
C GLU A 15 30.53 -6.69 -6.30
N ARG A 16 30.92 -5.88 -5.31
CA ARG A 16 30.13 -5.68 -4.10
C ARG A 16 28.80 -4.98 -4.37
N ILE A 17 28.77 -4.01 -5.28
CA ILE A 17 27.53 -3.32 -5.67
C ILE A 17 26.63 -4.26 -6.49
N GLU A 18 27.18 -5.05 -7.39
CA GLU A 18 26.45 -6.05 -8.15
C GLU A 18 25.88 -7.13 -7.23
N ASN A 19 26.67 -7.70 -6.34
CA ASN A 19 26.21 -8.68 -5.36
C ASN A 19 25.14 -8.10 -4.43
N PHE A 20 25.28 -6.84 -4.00
CA PHE A 20 24.27 -6.16 -3.19
C PHE A 20 22.97 -5.87 -3.96
N ALA A 21 23.10 -5.51 -5.26
CA ALA A 21 21.94 -5.32 -6.13
C ALA A 21 21.23 -6.65 -6.42
N GLU A 22 21.97 -7.74 -6.63
CA GLU A 22 21.43 -9.08 -6.76
C GLU A 22 20.79 -9.57 -5.47
N GLU A 23 21.38 -9.31 -4.31
CA GLU A 23 20.82 -9.65 -3.01
C GLU A 23 19.50 -8.93 -2.77
N ILE A 24 19.42 -7.63 -3.08
CA ILE A 24 18.17 -6.85 -3.00
C ILE A 24 17.13 -7.36 -4.00
N ALA A 25 17.53 -7.67 -5.23
CA ALA A 25 16.66 -8.21 -6.25
C ALA A 25 16.11 -9.59 -5.83
N ASN A 26 16.98 -10.46 -5.30
CA ASN A 26 16.60 -11.79 -4.85
C ASN A 26 15.79 -11.77 -3.54
N GLU A 27 15.97 -10.79 -2.66
CA GLU A 27 15.14 -10.61 -1.47
C GLU A 27 13.68 -10.27 -1.79
N LYS A 28 13.42 -9.61 -2.93
CA LYS A 28 12.09 -9.14 -3.32
C LYS A 28 11.46 -9.91 -4.48
N MET A 29 12.23 -10.70 -5.20
CA MET A 29 11.71 -11.50 -6.31
C MET A 29 11.44 -12.93 -5.85
N THR A 30 10.17 -13.29 -5.77
CA THR A 30 9.71 -14.64 -5.45
C THR A 30 9.95 -15.64 -6.59
N GLY A 31 10.94 -15.40 -7.45
CA GLY A 31 11.50 -16.37 -8.40
C GLY A 31 10.83 -16.41 -9.77
N GLN A 32 11.16 -17.45 -10.52
CA GLN A 32 10.86 -17.69 -11.93
C GLN A 32 9.39 -17.55 -12.32
N LEU A 33 9.16 -17.37 -13.63
CA LEU A 33 7.84 -17.38 -14.24
C LEU A 33 6.98 -18.52 -13.69
N TYR A 34 5.78 -18.16 -13.31
CA TYR A 34 4.77 -19.06 -12.74
C TYR A 34 4.24 -20.01 -13.80
N THR A 35 4.12 -21.28 -13.46
CA THR A 35 3.49 -22.29 -14.30
C THR A 35 2.36 -22.95 -13.52
N THR A 36 1.14 -22.89 -14.06
CA THR A 36 -0.07 -23.43 -13.44
C THR A 36 0.06 -24.94 -13.18
N GLY A 37 -0.27 -25.35 -11.97
CA GLY A 37 -0.33 -26.76 -11.57
C GLY A 37 1.05 -27.39 -11.30
N ILE A 38 2.14 -26.66 -11.40
CA ILE A 38 3.47 -27.21 -11.08
C ILE A 38 3.85 -26.85 -9.63
N PRO A 39 4.20 -27.85 -8.81
CA PRO A 39 4.66 -27.61 -7.43
C PRO A 39 5.87 -26.69 -7.37
N TYR A 40 5.84 -25.77 -6.42
CA TYR A 40 6.98 -24.90 -6.15
C TYR A 40 8.16 -25.67 -5.55
N SER A 41 9.38 -25.27 -5.86
CA SER A 41 10.54 -25.85 -5.17
C SER A 41 10.54 -25.46 -3.69
N PRO A 42 11.16 -26.29 -2.83
CA PRO A 42 11.30 -25.98 -1.42
C PRO A 42 11.96 -24.61 -1.15
N GLU A 43 12.93 -24.23 -1.98
CA GLU A 43 13.64 -22.95 -1.91
C GLU A 43 12.69 -21.79 -2.24
N LYS A 44 11.85 -21.94 -3.25
CA LYS A 44 10.84 -20.94 -3.63
C LYS A 44 9.79 -20.76 -2.53
N ILE A 45 9.30 -21.86 -1.95
CA ILE A 45 8.38 -21.81 -0.81
C ILE A 45 9.04 -21.09 0.36
N ARG A 46 10.29 -21.45 0.69
CA ARG A 46 11.04 -20.84 1.78
C ARG A 46 11.24 -19.35 1.60
N SER A 47 11.71 -18.92 0.44
CA SER A 47 11.94 -17.50 0.13
C SER A 47 10.65 -16.70 0.14
N SER A 48 9.56 -17.24 -0.41
CA SER A 48 8.24 -16.61 -0.40
C SER A 48 7.69 -16.43 1.00
N VAL A 49 7.74 -17.48 1.84
CA VAL A 49 7.26 -17.40 3.23
C VAL A 49 8.11 -16.42 4.06
N LEU A 50 9.42 -16.39 3.85
CA LEU A 50 10.30 -15.38 4.47
C LEU A 50 9.87 -13.96 4.10
N ALA A 51 9.65 -13.69 2.81
CA ALA A 51 9.20 -12.39 2.34
C ALA A 51 7.81 -11.99 2.85
N MET A 52 6.87 -12.95 2.92
CA MET A 52 5.49 -12.72 3.39
C MET A 52 5.39 -12.51 4.90
N SER A 53 6.31 -13.08 5.70
CA SER A 53 6.15 -13.19 7.16
C SER A 53 7.08 -12.28 7.96
N THR A 54 8.28 -11.94 7.44
CA THR A 54 9.31 -11.24 8.22
C THR A 54 8.84 -9.86 8.67
N ASP A 55 8.41 -9.01 7.74
CA ASP A 55 7.98 -7.66 8.06
C ASP A 55 6.73 -7.62 8.95
N PRO A 56 5.66 -8.38 8.69
CA PRO A 56 4.50 -8.42 9.58
C PRO A 56 4.83 -8.80 11.02
N ILE A 57 5.72 -9.78 11.23
CA ILE A 57 6.17 -10.17 12.57
C ILE A 57 6.96 -9.04 13.23
N ALA A 58 7.91 -8.44 12.50
CA ALA A 58 8.71 -7.35 13.04
C ALA A 58 7.85 -6.15 13.47
N TYR A 59 6.89 -5.75 12.62
CA TYR A 59 5.98 -4.65 12.93
C TYR A 59 5.02 -4.98 14.06
N SER A 60 4.49 -6.20 14.14
CA SER A 60 3.60 -6.60 15.24
C SER A 60 4.31 -6.59 16.60
N LEU A 61 5.56 -7.06 16.65
CA LEU A 61 6.38 -7.01 17.87
C LEU A 61 6.74 -5.57 18.27
N ALA A 62 7.09 -4.73 17.31
CA ALA A 62 7.37 -3.33 17.56
C ALA A 62 6.13 -2.59 18.09
N ALA A 63 4.94 -2.89 17.53
CA ALA A 63 3.68 -2.33 18.01
C ALA A 63 3.35 -2.79 19.44
N LEU A 64 3.58 -4.06 19.78
CA LEU A 64 3.39 -4.56 21.13
C LEU A 64 4.37 -3.92 22.13
N ASP A 65 5.64 -3.82 21.77
CA ASP A 65 6.65 -3.16 22.62
C ASP A 65 6.35 -1.67 22.80
N LYS A 66 5.84 -0.99 21.77
CA LYS A 66 5.38 0.41 21.86
C LYS A 66 4.17 0.52 22.80
N GLN A 67 3.17 -0.33 22.65
CA GLN A 67 1.98 -0.36 23.50
C GLN A 67 2.35 -0.56 24.99
N ASN A 68 3.37 -1.35 25.24
CA ASN A 68 3.88 -1.64 26.60
C ASN A 68 4.92 -0.60 27.09
N GLY A 69 5.15 0.47 26.36
CA GLY A 69 6.08 1.55 26.74
C GLY A 69 7.57 1.13 26.72
N LYS A 70 7.93 0.00 26.10
CA LYS A 70 9.31 -0.50 26.06
C LYS A 70 10.18 0.22 25.04
N VAL A 71 9.57 0.85 24.04
CA VAL A 71 10.26 1.58 22.96
C VAL A 71 9.55 2.88 22.63
N SER A 72 10.35 3.89 22.25
CA SER A 72 9.86 5.19 21.82
C SER A 72 9.76 5.29 20.29
N ASP A 73 8.97 6.24 19.79
CA ASP A 73 8.88 6.52 18.35
C ASP A 73 10.25 6.89 17.75
N LYS A 74 11.10 7.60 18.50
CA LYS A 74 12.45 7.94 18.06
C LYS A 74 13.30 6.70 17.80
N GLN A 75 13.20 5.68 18.66
CA GLN A 75 13.90 4.40 18.47
C GLN A 75 13.34 3.64 17.27
N LEU A 76 12.02 3.56 17.14
CA LEU A 76 11.37 2.86 16.03
C LEU A 76 11.66 3.51 14.67
N ASN A 77 11.87 4.82 14.63
CA ASN A 77 12.27 5.54 13.42
C ASN A 77 13.76 5.36 13.05
N SER A 78 14.56 4.76 13.93
CA SER A 78 15.94 4.41 13.62
C SER A 78 15.97 3.08 12.86
N LYS A 79 16.33 3.13 11.56
CA LYS A 79 16.43 1.93 10.71
C LYS A 79 17.34 0.86 11.31
N VAL A 80 18.50 1.25 11.84
CA VAL A 80 19.45 0.34 12.45
C VAL A 80 18.85 -0.34 13.69
N PHE A 81 18.24 0.44 14.57
CA PHE A 81 17.56 -0.10 15.75
C PHE A 81 16.44 -1.07 15.37
N PHE A 82 15.58 -0.67 14.43
CA PHE A 82 14.45 -1.50 14.00
C PHE A 82 14.91 -2.81 13.37
N THR A 83 15.93 -2.76 12.50
CA THR A 83 16.50 -3.95 11.88
C THR A 83 17.05 -4.92 12.94
N GLN A 84 17.91 -4.46 13.83
CA GLN A 84 18.55 -5.30 14.82
C GLN A 84 17.57 -5.85 15.86
N ARG A 85 16.60 -5.03 16.27
CA ARG A 85 15.65 -5.38 17.34
C ARG A 85 14.49 -6.25 16.87
N TYR A 86 14.03 -6.05 15.64
CA TYR A 86 12.79 -6.66 15.15
C TYR A 86 12.96 -7.45 13.84
N LEU A 87 13.55 -6.90 12.79
CA LEU A 87 13.64 -7.57 11.49
C LEU A 87 14.53 -8.81 11.52
N ASP A 88 15.74 -8.69 12.01
CA ASP A 88 16.66 -9.84 12.07
C ASP A 88 16.15 -10.96 12.98
N PRO A 89 15.59 -10.69 14.18
CA PRO A 89 14.94 -11.72 14.99
C PRO A 89 13.72 -12.34 14.29
N ALA A 90 12.90 -11.55 13.60
CA ALA A 90 11.75 -12.07 12.85
C ALA A 90 12.21 -13.01 11.72
N LYS A 91 13.20 -12.61 10.93
CA LYS A 91 13.78 -13.44 9.85
C LYS A 91 14.32 -14.78 10.40
N ARG A 92 15.03 -14.74 11.53
CA ARG A 92 15.50 -15.97 12.20
C ARG A 92 14.34 -16.83 12.71
N LEU A 93 13.31 -16.24 13.29
CA LEU A 93 12.13 -16.96 13.75
C LEU A 93 11.42 -17.69 12.61
N VAL A 94 11.16 -16.99 11.48
CA VAL A 94 10.56 -17.61 10.30
C VAL A 94 11.39 -18.78 9.81
N SER A 95 12.73 -18.63 9.72
CA SER A 95 13.63 -19.71 9.33
C SER A 95 13.54 -20.90 10.28
N GLN A 96 13.53 -20.68 11.59
CA GLN A 96 13.41 -21.75 12.59
C GLN A 96 12.08 -22.52 12.47
N VAL A 97 10.98 -21.81 12.21
CA VAL A 97 9.67 -22.48 12.02
C VAL A 97 9.68 -23.30 10.72
N LEU A 98 10.25 -22.78 9.64
CA LEU A 98 10.40 -23.51 8.39
C LEU A 98 11.32 -24.73 8.53
N ASP A 99 12.29 -24.69 9.45
CA ASP A 99 13.18 -25.79 9.80
C ASP A 99 12.58 -26.78 10.82
N GLY A 100 11.29 -26.63 11.17
CA GLY A 100 10.53 -27.57 11.98
C GLY A 100 10.20 -27.15 13.41
N LYS A 101 10.54 -25.92 13.83
CA LYS A 101 10.08 -25.39 15.11
C LYS A 101 8.56 -25.15 15.06
N LYS A 102 7.83 -25.63 16.07
CA LYS A 102 6.37 -25.46 16.10
C LYS A 102 5.98 -24.00 16.35
N ALA A 103 5.07 -23.48 15.51
CA ALA A 103 4.46 -22.17 15.69
C ALA A 103 3.19 -22.31 16.56
N ASP A 104 3.36 -22.73 17.80
CA ASP A 104 2.29 -22.94 18.77
C ASP A 104 2.15 -21.81 19.79
N GLU A 105 1.17 -21.91 20.68
CA GLU A 105 0.90 -20.94 21.74
C GLU A 105 2.15 -20.67 22.61
N ALA A 106 2.96 -21.71 22.88
CA ALA A 106 4.16 -21.58 23.69
C ALA A 106 5.21 -20.69 22.99
N LEU A 107 5.39 -20.86 21.67
CA LEU A 107 6.28 -20.00 20.89
C LEU A 107 5.76 -18.56 20.86
N VAL A 108 4.46 -18.36 20.63
CA VAL A 108 3.85 -17.03 20.65
C VAL A 108 4.10 -16.33 21.98
N CYS A 109 3.83 -17.00 23.10
CA CYS A 109 4.05 -16.46 24.42
C CYS A 109 5.53 -16.13 24.68
N GLN A 110 6.45 -16.99 24.26
CA GLN A 110 7.89 -16.77 24.36
C GLN A 110 8.33 -15.53 23.58
N ILE A 111 7.88 -15.39 22.33
CA ILE A 111 8.29 -14.28 21.44
C ILE A 111 7.66 -12.96 21.86
N ALA A 112 6.38 -12.97 22.23
CA ALA A 112 5.67 -11.79 22.74
C ALA A 112 6.09 -11.39 24.17
N GLY A 113 6.77 -12.27 24.90
CA GLY A 113 7.16 -12.03 26.30
C GLY A 113 5.97 -11.95 27.25
N ILE A 114 4.97 -12.81 27.04
CA ILE A 114 3.73 -12.87 27.81
C ILE A 114 3.47 -14.27 28.35
N THR A 115 2.55 -14.39 29.30
CA THR A 115 2.10 -15.70 29.81
C THR A 115 0.94 -16.26 28.97
N PRO A 116 0.68 -17.58 29.00
CA PRO A 116 -0.50 -18.17 28.35
C PRO A 116 -1.82 -17.59 28.86
N GLU A 117 -1.90 -17.23 30.15
CA GLU A 117 -3.09 -16.60 30.75
C GLU A 117 -3.33 -15.23 30.12
N LYS A 118 -2.27 -14.45 29.88
CA LYS A 118 -2.38 -13.13 29.25
C LYS A 118 -2.86 -13.24 27.80
N LEU A 119 -2.41 -14.25 27.07
CA LEU A 119 -2.90 -14.52 25.72
C LEU A 119 -4.40 -14.88 25.70
N LYS A 120 -4.83 -15.74 26.63
CA LYS A 120 -6.26 -16.08 26.81
C LYS A 120 -7.11 -14.88 27.21
N GLU A 121 -6.58 -14.03 28.09
CA GLU A 121 -7.22 -12.76 28.44
C GLU A 121 -7.41 -11.86 27.21
N ALA A 122 -6.39 -11.72 26.38
CA ALA A 122 -6.46 -10.94 25.14
C ALA A 122 -7.56 -11.46 24.21
N HIS A 123 -7.67 -12.76 24.00
CA HIS A 123 -8.74 -13.37 23.22
C HIS A 123 -10.13 -13.08 23.85
N THR A 124 -10.24 -13.14 25.17
CA THR A 124 -11.50 -12.88 25.90
C THR A 124 -11.94 -11.43 25.71
N ILE A 125 -11.01 -10.47 25.80
CA ILE A 125 -11.27 -9.04 25.63
C ILE A 125 -11.81 -8.73 24.22
N LEU A 126 -11.32 -9.40 23.21
CA LEU A 126 -11.68 -9.17 21.80
C LEU A 126 -12.89 -10.00 21.34
N THR A 127 -13.29 -11.02 22.10
CA THR A 127 -14.46 -11.83 21.74
C THR A 127 -15.75 -11.06 22.03
N PRO A 128 -16.60 -10.80 21.03
CA PRO A 128 -17.87 -10.12 21.28
C PRO A 128 -18.75 -10.96 22.21
N PRO A 129 -19.51 -10.33 23.13
CA PRO A 129 -20.39 -11.05 24.01
C PRO A 129 -21.40 -11.86 23.19
N LYS A 130 -21.48 -13.16 23.43
CA LYS A 130 -22.50 -14.02 22.79
C LYS A 130 -23.88 -13.43 23.08
N ARG A 131 -24.57 -12.98 22.03
CA ARG A 131 -26.01 -12.67 22.13
C ARG A 131 -26.74 -13.95 22.58
N GLY A 132 -27.12 -14.01 23.86
CA GLY A 132 -27.92 -15.12 24.36
C GLY A 132 -29.23 -15.17 23.60
N MET A 133 -29.56 -16.33 23.05
CA MET A 133 -30.95 -16.64 22.68
C MET A 133 -31.82 -16.37 23.90
N MET A 134 -32.96 -15.70 23.70
CA MET A 134 -33.92 -15.32 24.73
C MET A 134 -34.28 -16.53 25.60
N GLY A 135 -33.56 -16.72 26.69
CA GLY A 135 -33.94 -17.55 27.82
C GLY A 135 -34.03 -16.65 29.04
N LYS A 136 -35.11 -16.78 29.83
CA LYS A 136 -35.39 -16.02 31.08
C LYS A 136 -34.31 -16.34 32.16
N GLY A 137 -33.08 -15.85 31.95
CA GLY A 137 -32.00 -15.92 32.91
C GLY A 137 -31.40 -14.53 33.11
N LYS A 138 -31.05 -14.18 34.37
CA LYS A 138 -30.39 -12.91 34.69
C LYS A 138 -29.18 -12.72 33.78
N ALA A 139 -29.17 -11.65 32.98
CA ALA A 139 -28.03 -11.29 32.16
C ALA A 139 -26.78 -11.14 33.04
N LYS A 140 -25.72 -11.91 32.76
CA LYS A 140 -24.41 -11.68 33.39
C LYS A 140 -23.95 -10.27 33.05
N PRO A 141 -23.36 -9.53 33.99
CA PRO A 141 -22.87 -8.19 33.73
C PRO A 141 -21.84 -8.26 32.57
N VAL A 142 -22.04 -7.46 31.53
CA VAL A 142 -21.09 -7.30 30.43
C VAL A 142 -19.86 -6.59 30.98
N VAL A 143 -18.73 -7.29 31.06
CA VAL A 143 -17.47 -6.69 31.47
C VAL A 143 -17.07 -5.65 30.41
N GLN A 144 -16.94 -4.40 30.81
CA GLN A 144 -16.47 -3.33 29.93
C GLN A 144 -14.96 -3.21 30.10
N TYR A 145 -14.23 -3.37 28.99
CA TYR A 145 -12.78 -3.19 28.94
C TYR A 145 -12.42 -1.78 28.47
N THR A 146 -11.35 -1.21 29.00
CA THR A 146 -10.82 0.09 28.60
C THR A 146 -10.26 0.05 27.17
N ASN A 147 -10.09 1.23 26.57
CA ASN A 147 -9.47 1.32 25.24
C ASN A 147 -8.02 0.82 25.24
N GLU A 148 -7.29 1.05 26.33
CA GLU A 148 -5.90 0.56 26.50
C GLU A 148 -5.87 -0.97 26.60
N GLN A 149 -6.76 -1.60 27.37
CA GLN A 149 -6.88 -3.05 27.43
C GLN A 149 -7.19 -3.67 26.08
N LYS A 150 -8.09 -3.05 25.32
CA LYS A 150 -8.42 -3.48 23.95
C LYS A 150 -7.26 -3.28 22.98
N ALA A 151 -6.48 -2.20 23.11
CA ALA A 151 -5.31 -1.94 22.28
C ALA A 151 -4.19 -2.96 22.56
N GLU A 152 -3.91 -3.25 23.84
CA GLU A 152 -2.95 -4.27 24.23
C GLU A 152 -3.39 -5.65 23.72
N ALA A 153 -4.63 -6.02 23.90
CA ALA A 153 -5.19 -7.30 23.45
C ALA A 153 -5.05 -7.46 21.91
N ARG A 154 -5.32 -6.39 21.15
CA ARG A 154 -5.12 -6.39 19.69
C ARG A 154 -3.65 -6.56 19.31
N ALA A 155 -2.74 -5.90 20.00
CA ALA A 155 -1.31 -6.03 19.73
C ALA A 155 -0.82 -7.45 20.00
N ILE A 156 -1.27 -8.08 21.09
CA ILE A 156 -0.94 -9.48 21.45
C ILE A 156 -1.47 -10.44 20.38
N THR A 157 -2.75 -10.35 20.05
CA THR A 157 -3.36 -11.25 19.05
C THR A 157 -2.81 -11.02 17.64
N GLU A 158 -2.31 -9.83 17.34
CA GLU A 158 -1.63 -9.55 16.08
C GLU A 158 -0.27 -10.27 16.02
N VAL A 159 0.51 -10.30 17.08
CA VAL A 159 1.74 -11.10 17.16
C VAL A 159 1.43 -12.59 16.95
N GLU A 160 0.41 -13.12 17.62
CA GLU A 160 -0.03 -14.50 17.44
C GLU A 160 -0.40 -14.77 15.98
N ARG A 161 -1.21 -13.90 15.36
CA ARG A 161 -1.64 -14.03 13.97
C ARG A 161 -0.46 -14.06 13.01
N THR A 162 0.51 -13.15 13.18
CA THR A 162 1.66 -13.07 12.27
C THR A 162 2.58 -14.28 12.41
N ILE A 163 2.78 -14.82 13.60
CA ILE A 163 3.57 -16.05 13.82
C ILE A 163 2.85 -17.28 13.25
N THR A 164 1.57 -17.42 13.51
CA THR A 164 0.75 -18.53 12.98
C THR A 164 0.71 -18.51 11.44
N ASN A 165 0.73 -17.34 10.85
CA ASN A 165 0.72 -17.18 9.39
C ASN A 165 1.96 -17.73 8.70
N ILE A 166 3.08 -17.94 9.37
CA ILE A 166 4.23 -18.63 8.78
C ILE A 166 3.82 -20.02 8.24
N VAL A 167 3.11 -20.77 9.07
CA VAL A 167 2.63 -22.11 8.69
C VAL A 167 1.50 -22.02 7.66
N ASN A 168 0.57 -21.08 7.86
CA ASN A 168 -0.55 -20.87 6.94
C ASN A 168 -0.07 -20.53 5.53
N TYR A 169 0.91 -19.64 5.39
CA TYR A 169 1.47 -19.25 4.09
C TYR A 169 2.23 -20.39 3.43
N LYS A 170 3.01 -21.15 4.20
CA LYS A 170 3.66 -22.36 3.70
C LYS A 170 2.63 -23.33 3.12
N LEU A 171 1.60 -23.68 3.87
CA LEU A 171 0.54 -24.58 3.44
C LEU A 171 -0.23 -24.02 2.24
N ALA A 172 -0.51 -22.73 2.21
CA ALA A 172 -1.20 -22.10 1.08
C ALA A 172 -0.39 -22.20 -0.21
N LEU A 173 0.93 -21.97 -0.15
CA LEU A 173 1.82 -22.12 -1.30
C LEU A 173 1.95 -23.58 -1.75
N GLU A 174 2.09 -24.53 -0.81
CA GLU A 174 2.15 -25.96 -1.10
C GLU A 174 0.88 -26.47 -1.76
N ASN A 175 -0.29 -25.98 -1.34
CA ASN A 175 -1.59 -26.40 -1.85
C ASN A 175 -2.00 -25.67 -3.16
N SER A 176 -1.36 -24.57 -3.52
CA SER A 176 -1.74 -23.76 -4.69
C SER A 176 -1.78 -24.56 -5.99
N PRO A 177 -0.76 -25.35 -6.36
CA PRO A 177 -0.75 -26.05 -7.64
C PRO A 177 -1.88 -27.07 -7.79
N GLU A 178 -2.19 -27.81 -6.73
CA GLU A 178 -3.30 -28.78 -6.74
C GLU A 178 -4.64 -28.07 -6.83
N GLN A 179 -4.83 -27.00 -6.05
CA GLN A 179 -6.05 -26.20 -6.09
C GLN A 179 -6.30 -25.58 -7.47
N GLU A 180 -5.27 -25.13 -8.16
CA GLU A 180 -5.36 -24.62 -9.52
C GLU A 180 -5.93 -25.66 -10.48
N MET A 181 -5.35 -26.85 -10.47
CA MET A 181 -5.81 -27.94 -11.34
C MET A 181 -7.24 -28.36 -11.03
N GLN A 182 -7.59 -28.49 -9.75
CA GLN A 182 -8.95 -28.80 -9.33
C GLN A 182 -9.93 -27.70 -9.75
N SER A 183 -9.56 -26.44 -9.63
CA SER A 183 -10.41 -25.31 -10.03
C SER A 183 -10.65 -25.28 -11.54
N VAL A 184 -9.62 -25.55 -12.35
CA VAL A 184 -9.79 -25.69 -13.80
C VAL A 184 -10.77 -26.80 -14.15
N LEU A 185 -10.61 -27.98 -13.56
CA LEU A 185 -11.52 -29.13 -13.79
C LEU A 185 -12.94 -28.80 -13.33
N ASN A 186 -13.10 -28.16 -12.19
CA ASN A 186 -14.40 -27.71 -11.67
C ASN A 186 -15.06 -26.70 -12.61
N ALA A 187 -14.29 -25.72 -13.12
CA ALA A 187 -14.81 -24.74 -14.09
C ALA A 187 -15.27 -25.37 -15.39
N LEU A 188 -14.48 -26.31 -15.93
CA LEU A 188 -14.85 -27.08 -17.14
C LEU A 188 -16.11 -27.90 -16.95
N SER A 189 -16.41 -28.33 -15.73
CA SER A 189 -17.63 -29.02 -15.35
C SER A 189 -18.82 -28.09 -15.05
N GLY A 190 -18.66 -26.78 -15.20
CA GLY A 190 -19.66 -25.75 -14.88
C GLY A 190 -19.80 -25.45 -13.40
N GLY A 191 -18.83 -25.81 -12.57
CA GLY A 191 -18.84 -25.57 -11.13
C GLY A 191 -18.42 -24.14 -10.75
N TYR A 192 -18.81 -23.72 -9.56
CA TYR A 192 -18.45 -22.40 -9.02
C TYR A 192 -17.01 -22.37 -8.53
N ILE A 193 -16.29 -21.31 -8.87
CA ILE A 193 -14.96 -21.02 -8.36
C ILE A 193 -15.02 -19.75 -7.50
N ALA A 194 -14.57 -19.87 -6.24
CA ALA A 194 -14.58 -18.75 -5.31
C ALA A 194 -13.69 -17.60 -5.79
N PRO A 195 -14.12 -16.34 -5.64
CA PRO A 195 -13.35 -15.18 -6.04
C PRO A 195 -12.19 -14.87 -5.08
N THR A 196 -11.20 -14.15 -5.59
CA THR A 196 -10.10 -13.56 -4.82
C THR A 196 -9.63 -12.27 -5.47
N SER A 197 -9.01 -11.39 -4.68
CA SER A 197 -8.42 -10.15 -5.19
C SER A 197 -7.16 -10.37 -6.06
N GLY A 198 -6.51 -11.51 -5.97
CA GLY A 198 -5.24 -11.72 -6.67
C GLY A 198 -4.11 -10.81 -6.16
N GLY A 199 -3.07 -10.66 -6.97
CA GLY A 199 -1.91 -9.83 -6.67
C GLY A 199 -0.67 -10.59 -6.22
N ASP A 200 0.39 -9.87 -5.87
CA ASP A 200 1.61 -10.43 -5.31
C ASP A 200 1.34 -10.95 -3.89
N ALA A 201 1.69 -12.20 -3.63
CA ALA A 201 1.48 -12.84 -2.34
C ALA A 201 2.25 -12.17 -1.17
N VAL A 202 3.33 -11.44 -1.44
CA VAL A 202 4.06 -10.69 -0.42
C VAL A 202 3.28 -9.44 0.00
N ALA A 203 2.72 -8.71 -0.97
CA ALA A 203 1.90 -7.54 -0.72
C ALA A 203 0.48 -7.92 -0.26
N ASN A 204 -0.09 -8.97 -0.86
CA ASN A 204 -1.42 -9.48 -0.54
C ASN A 204 -1.38 -11.00 -0.24
N PRO A 205 -1.08 -11.40 1.00
CA PRO A 205 -1.03 -12.82 1.36
C PRO A 205 -2.33 -13.60 1.13
N GLN A 206 -3.46 -12.91 0.97
CA GLN A 206 -4.74 -13.55 0.65
C GLN A 206 -4.83 -14.00 -0.82
N ALA A 207 -3.88 -13.61 -1.67
CA ALA A 207 -3.77 -14.11 -3.03
C ALA A 207 -3.45 -15.62 -3.09
N VAL A 208 -2.93 -16.19 -2.00
CA VAL A 208 -2.66 -17.63 -1.86
C VAL A 208 -3.63 -18.29 -0.85
N PRO A 209 -4.02 -19.56 -1.07
CA PRO A 209 -3.67 -20.40 -2.22
C PRO A 209 -4.29 -19.84 -3.52
N THR A 210 -3.61 -20.06 -4.63
CA THR A 210 -4.07 -19.68 -5.97
C THR A 210 -5.20 -20.62 -6.48
N GLY A 211 -5.57 -20.54 -7.76
CA GLY A 211 -6.67 -21.34 -8.29
C GLY A 211 -8.05 -20.82 -7.92
N ARG A 212 -8.17 -19.52 -7.70
CA ARG A 212 -9.43 -18.83 -7.48
C ARG A 212 -9.69 -17.84 -8.61
N ASN A 213 -10.96 -17.46 -8.76
CA ASN A 213 -11.36 -16.50 -9.78
C ASN A 213 -10.96 -15.09 -9.37
N LEU A 214 -10.19 -14.38 -10.20
CA LEU A 214 -9.84 -13.00 -9.92
C LEU A 214 -11.07 -12.10 -10.15
N TYR A 215 -11.51 -11.38 -9.13
CA TYR A 215 -12.55 -10.39 -9.34
C TYR A 215 -11.92 -9.05 -9.75
N ALA A 216 -12.58 -8.38 -10.67
CA ALA A 216 -12.27 -7.00 -10.97
C ALA A 216 -12.73 -6.11 -9.80
N VAL A 217 -11.91 -5.13 -9.43
CA VAL A 217 -12.32 -4.10 -8.48
C VAL A 217 -13.46 -3.31 -9.10
N ASN A 218 -14.52 -3.07 -8.33
CA ASN A 218 -15.53 -2.10 -8.74
C ASN A 218 -14.93 -0.69 -8.68
N ALA A 219 -14.38 -0.24 -9.81
CA ALA A 219 -13.73 1.06 -9.91
C ALA A 219 -14.64 2.19 -9.41
N GLU A 220 -15.95 2.10 -9.67
CA GLU A 220 -16.93 3.12 -9.27
C GLU A 220 -17.10 3.22 -7.73
N ALA A 221 -16.76 2.19 -6.97
CA ALA A 221 -16.76 2.21 -5.51
C ALA A 221 -15.45 2.72 -4.89
N THR A 222 -14.45 3.02 -5.72
CA THR A 222 -13.14 3.48 -5.24
C THR A 222 -13.02 5.01 -5.22
N PRO A 223 -12.23 5.56 -4.27
CA PRO A 223 -11.62 4.85 -3.14
C PRO A 223 -12.67 4.31 -2.17
N SER A 224 -12.45 3.12 -1.58
CA SER A 224 -13.32 2.59 -0.51
C SER A 224 -13.29 3.50 0.73
N GLU A 225 -14.19 3.31 1.69
CA GLU A 225 -14.19 4.11 2.93
C GLU A 225 -12.92 3.89 3.75
N GLN A 226 -12.41 2.64 3.75
CA GLN A 226 -11.16 2.29 4.41
C GLN A 226 -9.98 2.92 3.69
N ALA A 227 -9.95 2.83 2.36
CA ALA A 227 -8.94 3.48 1.52
C ALA A 227 -8.94 5.01 1.69
N TRP A 228 -10.12 5.62 1.80
CA TRP A 228 -10.25 7.05 2.09
C TRP A 228 -9.66 7.43 3.44
N THR A 229 -9.98 6.68 4.48
CA THR A 229 -9.46 6.91 5.84
C THR A 229 -7.96 6.76 5.88
N LYS A 230 -7.43 5.67 5.29
CA LYS A 230 -5.99 5.41 5.24
C LYS A 230 -5.24 6.39 4.36
N GLY A 231 -5.81 6.78 3.23
CA GLY A 231 -5.24 7.78 2.33
C GLY A 231 -5.07 9.14 2.99
N LYS A 232 -6.05 9.60 3.77
CA LYS A 232 -5.93 10.82 4.58
C LYS A 232 -4.79 10.74 5.59
N GLU A 233 -4.71 9.64 6.34
CA GLU A 233 -3.63 9.42 7.32
C GLU A 233 -2.25 9.48 6.65
N LEU A 234 -2.09 8.83 5.50
CA LEU A 234 -0.83 8.85 4.74
C LEU A 234 -0.44 10.26 4.27
N VAL A 235 -1.41 11.04 3.79
CA VAL A 235 -1.18 12.43 3.38
C VAL A 235 -0.75 13.29 4.56
N GLU A 236 -1.44 13.22 5.68
CA GLU A 236 -1.09 14.01 6.87
C GLU A 236 0.33 13.67 7.37
N ASN A 237 0.68 12.39 7.41
CA ASN A 237 2.02 11.94 7.78
C ASN A 237 3.09 12.45 6.81
N THR A 238 2.83 12.36 5.50
CA THR A 238 3.74 12.84 4.45
C THR A 238 3.96 14.35 4.56
N LEU A 239 2.88 15.11 4.71
CA LEU A 239 2.96 16.57 4.83
C LEU A 239 3.63 17.00 6.14
N ALA A 240 3.36 16.31 7.25
CA ALA A 240 4.02 16.60 8.52
C ALA A 240 5.53 16.36 8.44
N GLN A 241 5.95 15.27 7.80
CA GLN A 241 7.36 14.98 7.61
C GLN A 241 8.04 15.96 6.66
N TYR A 242 7.39 16.31 5.56
CA TYR A 242 7.92 17.30 4.61
C TYR A 242 8.09 18.66 5.28
N ARG A 243 7.11 19.14 6.03
CA ARG A 243 7.19 20.41 6.78
C ARG A 243 8.31 20.41 7.80
N LYS A 244 8.53 19.30 8.50
CA LYS A 244 9.62 19.17 9.47
C LYS A 244 10.99 19.36 8.82
N THR A 245 11.14 18.94 7.56
CA THR A 245 12.41 18.99 6.83
C THR A 245 12.59 20.32 6.08
N HIS A 246 11.52 20.88 5.52
CA HIS A 246 11.57 22.03 4.61
C HIS A 246 10.94 23.31 5.17
N GLY A 247 10.29 23.26 6.34
CA GLY A 247 9.67 24.43 6.99
C GLY A 247 8.31 24.85 6.43
N ASP A 248 7.92 24.36 5.25
CA ASP A 248 6.65 24.67 4.58
C ASP A 248 6.04 23.42 3.91
N TYR A 249 4.83 23.55 3.39
CA TYR A 249 4.15 22.51 2.60
C TYR A 249 4.76 22.37 1.21
N PRO A 250 4.73 21.16 0.58
CA PRO A 250 5.13 21.02 -0.81
C PRO A 250 4.19 21.80 -1.73
N ARG A 251 4.72 22.37 -2.81
CA ARG A 251 3.88 23.03 -3.81
C ARG A 251 3.11 22.03 -4.66
N LYS A 252 3.77 20.93 -5.02
CA LYS A 252 3.24 19.89 -5.89
C LYS A 252 3.76 18.52 -5.48
N VAL A 253 2.93 17.47 -5.56
CA VAL A 253 3.28 16.07 -5.25
C VAL A 253 2.99 15.20 -6.46
N SER A 254 3.96 14.35 -6.81
CA SER A 254 3.82 13.38 -7.91
C SER A 254 3.29 12.05 -7.40
N TYR A 255 2.39 11.44 -8.16
CA TYR A 255 1.83 10.12 -7.91
C TYR A 255 1.94 9.25 -9.16
N THR A 256 2.25 7.98 -8.98
CA THR A 256 2.22 6.99 -10.06
C THR A 256 1.14 5.96 -9.78
N PHE A 257 0.25 5.74 -10.75
CA PHE A 257 -0.88 4.82 -10.62
C PHE A 257 -0.61 3.52 -11.34
N TRP A 258 -0.63 2.43 -10.56
CA TRP A 258 -0.52 1.06 -11.02
C TRP A 258 -1.80 0.29 -10.73
N SER A 259 -2.16 -0.61 -11.65
CA SER A 259 -3.37 -1.44 -11.51
C SER A 259 -3.33 -2.38 -10.30
N SER A 260 -2.18 -2.98 -10.01
CA SER A 260 -2.01 -3.87 -8.86
C SER A 260 -2.23 -3.15 -7.54
N GLU A 261 -1.57 -2.01 -7.35
CA GLU A 261 -1.76 -1.18 -6.13
C GLU A 261 -3.22 -0.74 -5.98
N PHE A 262 -3.85 -0.32 -7.07
CA PHE A 262 -5.25 0.10 -7.07
C PHE A 262 -6.21 -1.01 -6.62
N ILE A 263 -5.99 -2.24 -7.13
CA ILE A 263 -6.78 -3.41 -6.76
C ILE A 263 -6.58 -3.76 -5.28
N GLU A 264 -5.33 -3.82 -4.84
CA GLU A 264 -4.96 -4.25 -3.49
C GLU A 264 -5.37 -3.25 -2.41
N SER A 265 -5.26 -1.96 -2.72
CA SER A 265 -5.56 -0.88 -1.79
C SER A 265 -6.98 -0.33 -1.90
N GLU A 266 -7.79 -0.83 -2.85
CA GLU A 266 -9.12 -0.29 -3.17
C GLU A 266 -9.11 1.22 -3.44
N GLY A 267 -8.01 1.70 -4.04
CA GLY A 267 -7.84 3.09 -4.44
C GLY A 267 -7.26 4.02 -3.37
N ALA A 268 -6.41 3.53 -2.47
CA ALA A 268 -5.78 4.38 -1.45
C ALA A 268 -4.95 5.53 -2.05
N THR A 269 -4.27 5.32 -3.19
CA THR A 269 -3.54 6.38 -3.87
C THR A 269 -4.47 7.43 -4.48
N ILE A 270 -5.64 7.03 -5.00
CA ILE A 270 -6.69 7.97 -5.42
C ILE A 270 -7.15 8.82 -4.22
N ALA A 271 -7.38 8.20 -3.06
CA ALA A 271 -7.75 8.91 -1.84
C ALA A 271 -6.70 9.95 -1.44
N GLN A 272 -5.42 9.62 -1.54
CA GLN A 272 -4.32 10.56 -1.27
C GLN A 272 -4.37 11.76 -2.23
N VAL A 273 -4.53 11.52 -3.52
CA VAL A 273 -4.62 12.58 -4.53
C VAL A 273 -5.80 13.50 -4.26
N LEU A 274 -6.99 12.95 -4.03
CA LEU A 274 -8.17 13.74 -3.70
C LEU A 274 -7.96 14.58 -2.43
N TYR A 275 -7.40 13.99 -1.39
CA TYR A 275 -7.18 14.70 -0.14
C TYR A 275 -6.07 15.74 -0.21
N MET A 276 -5.00 15.53 -1.02
CA MET A 276 -4.00 16.59 -1.32
C MET A 276 -4.68 17.82 -1.92
N LEU A 277 -5.56 17.63 -2.88
CA LEU A 277 -6.35 18.69 -3.52
C LEU A 277 -7.39 19.32 -2.56
N GLY A 278 -7.64 18.71 -1.40
CA GLY A 278 -8.69 19.15 -0.48
C GLY A 278 -10.10 18.87 -1.02
N VAL A 279 -10.28 17.72 -1.65
CA VAL A 279 -11.55 17.25 -2.22
C VAL A 279 -11.89 15.91 -1.58
N GLU A 280 -13.16 15.67 -1.28
CA GLU A 280 -13.64 14.42 -0.69
C GLU A 280 -14.65 13.72 -1.61
N PRO A 281 -14.66 12.35 -1.60
CA PRO A 281 -15.62 11.59 -2.38
C PRO A 281 -17.02 11.64 -1.77
N VAL A 282 -18.03 11.78 -2.61
CA VAL A 282 -19.45 11.66 -2.26
C VAL A 282 -19.97 10.33 -2.78
N ARG A 283 -20.59 9.54 -1.89
CA ARG A 283 -21.09 8.21 -2.20
C ARG A 283 -22.59 8.19 -2.38
N ASP A 284 -23.03 7.39 -3.33
CA ASP A 284 -24.46 7.09 -3.50
C ASP A 284 -24.92 5.99 -2.49
N ALA A 285 -26.21 5.65 -2.54
CA ALA A 285 -26.79 4.63 -1.69
C ALA A 285 -26.23 3.20 -1.89
N TYR A 286 -25.51 2.99 -3.00
CA TYR A 286 -24.87 1.72 -3.35
C TYR A 286 -23.36 1.71 -3.04
N GLY A 287 -22.85 2.77 -2.36
CA GLY A 287 -21.46 2.91 -2.01
C GLY A 287 -20.55 3.35 -3.18
N ARG A 288 -21.11 3.71 -4.36
CA ARG A 288 -20.32 4.20 -5.49
C ARG A 288 -19.94 5.66 -5.27
N VAL A 289 -18.71 6.00 -5.60
CA VAL A 289 -18.23 7.39 -5.62
C VAL A 289 -18.70 8.05 -6.92
N SER A 290 -19.85 8.69 -6.84
CA SER A 290 -20.52 9.31 -8.00
C SER A 290 -20.27 10.82 -8.10
N ASP A 291 -19.86 11.45 -6.99
CA ASP A 291 -19.64 12.89 -6.93
C ASP A 291 -18.46 13.24 -6.02
N LEU A 292 -18.08 14.51 -6.05
CA LEU A 292 -17.00 15.10 -5.26
C LEU A 292 -17.50 16.34 -4.54
N ARG A 293 -16.90 16.65 -3.41
CA ARG A 293 -17.15 17.86 -2.63
C ARG A 293 -15.84 18.50 -2.20
N LEU A 294 -15.74 19.82 -2.32
CA LEU A 294 -14.62 20.56 -1.72
C LEU A 294 -14.69 20.47 -0.20
N ILE A 295 -13.57 20.12 0.42
CA ILE A 295 -13.41 20.25 1.86
C ILE A 295 -13.21 21.75 2.14
N PRO A 296 -14.03 22.38 3.01
CA PRO A 296 -13.84 23.79 3.39
C PRO A 296 -12.40 24.03 3.89
N SER A 297 -11.80 25.15 3.49
CA SER A 297 -10.39 25.41 3.81
C SER A 297 -10.11 25.49 5.30
N GLU A 298 -11.09 25.94 6.10
CA GLU A 298 -11.02 25.94 7.56
C GLU A 298 -10.97 24.52 8.15
N THR A 299 -11.72 23.59 7.55
CA THR A 299 -11.74 22.19 7.96
C THR A 299 -10.49 21.46 7.49
N LEU A 300 -10.01 21.78 6.27
CA LEU A 300 -8.77 21.23 5.72
C LEU A 300 -7.56 21.66 6.55
N GLY A 301 -7.57 22.89 7.08
CA GLY A 301 -6.57 23.43 8.00
C GLY A 301 -5.17 23.66 7.38
N ARG A 302 -5.05 23.61 6.05
CA ARG A 302 -3.79 23.71 5.29
C ARG A 302 -4.05 24.16 3.85
N PRO A 303 -2.97 24.54 3.12
CA PRO A 303 -3.07 24.79 1.69
C PRO A 303 -3.62 23.59 0.90
N ARG A 304 -4.31 23.86 -0.21
CA ARG A 304 -4.56 22.86 -1.25
C ARG A 304 -3.26 22.61 -1.98
N ILE A 305 -2.81 21.36 -1.99
CA ILE A 305 -1.54 20.95 -2.61
C ILE A 305 -1.80 20.50 -4.02
N ASP A 306 -1.03 21.02 -4.97
CA ASP A 306 -1.12 20.58 -6.37
C ASP A 306 -0.54 19.17 -6.55
N VAL A 307 -1.00 18.48 -7.57
CA VAL A 307 -0.61 17.10 -7.86
C VAL A 307 -0.23 16.94 -9.33
N VAL A 308 0.58 15.94 -9.61
CA VAL A 308 0.76 15.39 -10.95
C VAL A 308 0.63 13.87 -10.88
N VAL A 309 -0.14 13.29 -11.75
CA VAL A 309 -0.45 11.86 -11.77
C VAL A 309 0.10 11.26 -13.06
N GLN A 310 1.02 10.32 -12.92
CA GLN A 310 1.47 9.46 -14.00
C GLN A 310 0.72 8.14 -13.93
N THR A 311 -0.02 7.78 -14.97
CA THR A 311 -0.80 6.54 -15.01
C THR A 311 -0.19 5.50 -15.93
N SER A 312 -0.21 4.23 -15.50
CA SER A 312 0.06 3.09 -16.38
C SER A 312 -1.10 2.86 -17.34
N GLY A 313 -0.83 2.26 -18.50
CA GLY A 313 -1.88 1.87 -19.44
C GLY A 313 -2.87 0.87 -18.84
N GLN A 314 -2.36 -0.08 -18.04
CA GLN A 314 -3.23 -1.03 -17.34
C GLN A 314 -4.20 -0.35 -16.36
N PHE A 315 -3.74 0.64 -15.61
CA PHE A 315 -4.62 1.39 -14.73
C PHE A 315 -5.68 2.17 -15.53
N ARG A 316 -5.27 2.81 -16.62
CA ARG A 316 -6.19 3.53 -17.50
C ARG A 316 -7.30 2.62 -18.04
N ASP A 317 -6.94 1.42 -18.49
CA ASP A 317 -7.91 0.47 -19.02
C ASP A 317 -8.85 -0.09 -17.94
N LEU A 318 -8.34 -0.24 -16.72
CA LEU A 318 -9.11 -0.74 -15.58
C LEU A 318 -10.03 0.31 -14.96
N ALA A 319 -9.60 1.56 -14.89
CA ALA A 319 -10.20 2.58 -14.04
C ALA A 319 -10.23 3.97 -14.69
N ALA A 320 -10.51 4.06 -16.00
CA ALA A 320 -10.58 5.33 -16.74
C ALA A 320 -11.52 6.35 -16.07
N SER A 321 -12.64 5.90 -15.51
CA SER A 321 -13.58 6.76 -14.78
C SER A 321 -12.95 7.46 -13.59
N ARG A 322 -11.96 6.83 -12.95
CA ARG A 322 -11.24 7.41 -11.81
C ARG A 322 -10.27 8.50 -12.25
N LEU A 323 -9.66 8.39 -13.43
CA LEU A 323 -8.85 9.45 -14.01
C LEU A 323 -9.70 10.68 -14.33
N ALA A 324 -10.91 10.49 -14.86
CA ALA A 324 -11.88 11.56 -15.05
C ALA A 324 -12.31 12.21 -13.71
N LEU A 325 -12.51 11.39 -12.68
CA LEU A 325 -12.82 11.88 -11.33
C LEU A 325 -11.71 12.78 -10.79
N ILE A 326 -10.44 12.38 -10.94
CA ILE A 326 -9.28 13.20 -10.52
C ILE A 326 -9.20 14.49 -11.30
N SER A 327 -9.40 14.46 -12.64
CA SER A 327 -9.41 15.67 -13.46
C SER A 327 -10.46 16.66 -12.97
N ARG A 328 -11.66 16.17 -12.65
CA ARG A 328 -12.73 16.99 -12.07
C ARG A 328 -12.36 17.54 -10.69
N ALA A 329 -11.68 16.75 -9.86
CA ALA A 329 -11.19 17.20 -8.54
C ALA A 329 -10.19 18.35 -8.67
N VAL A 330 -9.28 18.27 -9.65
CA VAL A 330 -8.32 19.35 -9.95
C VAL A 330 -9.04 20.63 -10.38
N GLU A 331 -10.01 20.52 -11.27
CA GLU A 331 -10.82 21.66 -11.73
C GLU A 331 -11.58 22.30 -10.55
N MET A 332 -12.20 21.50 -9.70
CA MET A 332 -12.88 21.97 -8.49
C MET A 332 -11.93 22.68 -7.51
N ALA A 333 -10.76 22.10 -7.26
CA ALA A 333 -9.77 22.68 -6.38
C ALA A 333 -9.19 23.99 -6.95
N ALA A 334 -8.88 24.04 -8.24
CA ALA A 334 -8.38 25.24 -8.92
C ALA A 334 -9.40 26.38 -8.93
N ALA A 335 -10.69 26.06 -9.02
CA ALA A 335 -11.78 27.04 -9.00
C ALA A 335 -12.21 27.45 -7.59
N SER A 336 -11.64 26.87 -6.53
CA SER A 336 -12.00 27.23 -5.15
C SER A 336 -11.62 28.70 -4.87
N ALA A 337 -12.63 29.48 -4.52
CA ALA A 337 -12.46 30.88 -4.14
C ALA A 337 -12.57 31.05 -2.61
N ASN A 338 -11.92 32.08 -2.08
CA ASN A 338 -11.98 32.46 -0.67
C ASN A 338 -11.43 31.42 0.30
N ASP A 339 -10.45 30.63 -0.12
CA ASP A 339 -9.72 29.73 0.78
C ASP A 339 -8.96 30.54 1.85
N LYS A 340 -8.99 30.07 3.08
CA LYS A 340 -8.25 30.67 4.20
C LYS A 340 -6.75 30.51 4.05
N TYR A 341 -6.30 29.45 3.39
CA TYR A 341 -4.92 29.13 3.11
C TYR A 341 -4.63 29.19 1.62
N ASP A 342 -3.36 29.23 1.23
CA ASP A 342 -2.94 29.26 -0.17
C ASP A 342 -3.56 28.11 -0.97
N ASN A 343 -3.97 28.41 -2.19
CA ASN A 343 -4.44 27.41 -3.14
C ASN A 343 -3.39 27.17 -4.23
N ARG A 344 -2.49 26.22 -3.97
CA ARG A 344 -1.37 25.92 -4.87
C ARG A 344 -1.82 25.28 -6.20
N VAL A 345 -3.04 24.73 -6.24
CA VAL A 345 -3.65 24.21 -7.47
C VAL A 345 -4.05 25.37 -8.38
N ALA A 346 -4.72 26.39 -7.84
CA ALA A 346 -5.11 27.60 -8.57
C ALA A 346 -3.88 28.36 -9.07
N GLU A 347 -2.89 28.59 -8.20
CA GLU A 347 -1.63 29.27 -8.55
C GLU A 347 -0.93 28.57 -9.73
N SER A 348 -0.73 27.27 -9.62
CA SER A 348 -0.08 26.45 -10.64
C SER A 348 -0.86 26.43 -11.97
N THR A 349 -2.19 26.47 -11.91
CA THR A 349 -3.04 26.52 -13.11
C THR A 349 -2.86 27.84 -13.84
N VAL A 350 -2.89 28.96 -13.12
CA VAL A 350 -2.66 30.30 -13.70
C VAL A 350 -1.26 30.45 -14.30
N GLU A 351 -0.25 29.96 -13.58
CA GLU A 351 1.14 29.99 -14.06
C GLU A 351 1.33 29.15 -15.32
N THR A 352 0.75 27.94 -15.34
CA THR A 352 0.81 27.05 -16.53
C THR A 352 0.09 27.68 -17.72
N GLU A 353 -1.11 28.28 -17.53
CA GLU A 353 -1.82 28.99 -18.60
C GLU A 353 -0.95 30.10 -19.20
N ARG A 354 -0.31 30.91 -18.35
CA ARG A 354 0.60 31.99 -18.80
C ARG A 354 1.77 31.45 -19.62
N LEU A 355 2.45 30.40 -19.13
CA LEU A 355 3.60 29.79 -19.81
C LEU A 355 3.20 29.18 -21.17
N LEU A 356 2.05 28.53 -21.26
CA LEU A 356 1.55 27.97 -22.52
C LEU A 356 1.25 29.07 -23.54
N VAL A 357 0.65 30.17 -23.11
CA VAL A 357 0.40 31.34 -24.00
C VAL A 357 1.72 31.96 -24.48
N GLU A 358 2.72 32.08 -23.62
CA GLU A 358 4.06 32.57 -23.97
C GLU A 358 4.76 31.66 -24.98
N GLN A 359 4.45 30.35 -24.97
CA GLN A 359 4.94 29.38 -25.94
C GLN A 359 4.12 29.35 -27.26
N GLY A 360 3.11 30.22 -27.39
CA GLY A 360 2.32 30.36 -28.61
C GLY A 360 1.05 29.50 -28.66
N VAL A 361 0.66 28.86 -27.56
CA VAL A 361 -0.63 28.18 -27.45
C VAL A 361 -1.73 29.21 -27.35
N SER A 362 -2.87 28.99 -28.04
CA SER A 362 -3.99 29.92 -27.99
C SER A 362 -4.52 30.06 -26.53
N PRO A 363 -4.99 31.24 -26.09
CA PRO A 363 -5.47 31.44 -24.72
C PRO A 363 -6.58 30.47 -24.31
N LYS A 364 -7.42 30.04 -25.26
CA LYS A 364 -8.47 29.06 -25.00
C LYS A 364 -7.89 27.67 -24.71
N GLU A 365 -6.99 27.19 -25.55
CA GLU A 365 -6.34 25.90 -25.41
C GLU A 365 -5.41 25.88 -24.16
N ALA A 366 -4.66 26.97 -23.93
CA ALA A 366 -3.84 27.14 -22.75
C ALA A 366 -4.64 26.99 -21.45
N ARG A 367 -5.85 27.57 -21.40
CA ARG A 367 -6.75 27.43 -20.25
C ARG A 367 -7.23 25.99 -20.06
N GLU A 368 -7.61 25.30 -21.15
CA GLU A 368 -8.03 23.90 -21.09
C GLU A 368 -6.88 22.97 -20.68
N MET A 369 -5.66 23.25 -21.14
CA MET A 369 -4.46 22.47 -20.81
C MET A 369 -3.93 22.74 -19.41
N SER A 370 -4.04 23.96 -18.90
CA SER A 370 -3.45 24.39 -17.63
C SER A 370 -3.96 23.64 -16.41
N ALA A 371 -5.16 23.04 -16.49
CA ALA A 371 -5.75 22.20 -15.43
C ALA A 371 -5.44 20.70 -15.60
N LYS A 372 -4.73 20.29 -16.64
CA LYS A 372 -4.38 18.88 -16.81
C LYS A 372 -3.31 18.46 -15.80
N ARG A 373 -3.57 17.36 -15.10
CA ARG A 373 -2.66 16.80 -14.09
C ARG A 373 -2.48 15.29 -14.23
N VAL A 374 -3.17 14.66 -15.18
CA VAL A 374 -3.10 13.21 -15.41
C VAL A 374 -2.43 12.97 -16.73
N PHE A 375 -1.31 12.26 -16.69
CA PHE A 375 -0.48 11.94 -17.84
C PHE A 375 -0.27 10.44 -17.93
N GLY A 376 -0.14 9.91 -19.13
CA GLY A 376 0.10 8.49 -19.37
C GLY A 376 0.76 8.26 -20.71
N GLY A 377 1.27 7.05 -20.91
CA GLY A 377 1.82 6.63 -22.20
C GLY A 377 0.76 6.57 -23.31
N VAL A 378 1.23 6.46 -24.54
CA VAL A 378 0.35 6.29 -25.72
C VAL A 378 -0.48 5.01 -25.64
N ASN A 379 -1.58 4.96 -26.39
CA ASN A 379 -2.45 3.79 -26.44
C ASN A 379 -1.67 2.52 -26.82
N GLY A 380 -1.96 1.42 -26.14
CA GLY A 380 -1.28 0.13 -26.34
C GLY A 380 0.00 -0.07 -25.51
N MET A 381 0.45 0.92 -24.77
CA MET A 381 1.55 0.77 -23.81
C MET A 381 0.99 0.52 -22.41
N TYR A 382 1.40 -0.58 -21.78
CA TYR A 382 0.93 -0.95 -20.43
C TYR A 382 1.66 -0.22 -19.30
N GLY A 383 2.93 0.18 -19.52
CA GLY A 383 3.73 0.92 -18.57
C GLY A 383 3.37 2.40 -18.47
N THR A 384 4.11 3.12 -17.64
CA THR A 384 3.95 4.58 -17.46
C THR A 384 4.62 5.41 -18.55
N GLY A 385 5.44 4.81 -19.40
CA GLY A 385 6.29 5.49 -20.38
C GLY A 385 7.66 5.93 -19.83
N ILE A 386 7.82 6.02 -18.52
CA ILE A 386 9.08 6.45 -17.88
C ILE A 386 10.25 5.51 -18.21
N GLN A 387 10.00 4.21 -18.28
CA GLN A 387 11.06 3.24 -18.64
C GLN A 387 11.67 3.49 -20.03
N GLY A 388 10.84 3.88 -21.01
CA GLY A 388 11.33 4.24 -22.34
C GLY A 388 12.25 5.46 -22.32
N MET A 389 11.97 6.42 -21.45
CA MET A 389 12.82 7.59 -21.25
C MET A 389 14.16 7.20 -20.58
N ILE A 390 14.12 6.35 -19.55
CA ILE A 390 15.33 5.90 -18.83
C ILE A 390 16.24 5.07 -19.76
N THR A 391 15.66 4.17 -20.56
CA THR A 391 16.44 3.37 -21.53
C THR A 391 17.02 4.18 -22.67
N SER A 392 16.51 5.38 -22.91
CA SER A 392 17.04 6.34 -23.90
C SER A 392 17.96 7.38 -23.28
N GLY A 393 18.34 7.22 -22.01
CA GLY A 393 19.11 8.21 -21.24
C GLY A 393 20.53 8.47 -21.74
N ASP A 394 21.08 7.63 -22.61
CA ASP A 394 22.34 7.82 -23.32
C ASP A 394 22.22 8.76 -24.53
N LYS A 395 21.01 9.13 -24.94
CA LYS A 395 20.69 9.97 -26.09
C LYS A 395 20.35 11.41 -25.74
N TRP A 396 20.23 11.73 -24.44
CA TRP A 396 19.91 13.08 -24.00
C TRP A 396 21.18 13.93 -23.88
N GLU A 397 21.19 15.09 -24.53
CA GLU A 397 22.29 16.03 -24.47
C GLU A 397 22.10 17.09 -23.35
N ASP A 398 20.85 17.44 -23.05
CA ASP A 398 20.52 18.39 -21.97
C ASP A 398 19.19 18.04 -21.24
N GLU A 399 18.92 18.78 -20.14
CA GLU A 399 17.71 18.60 -19.33
C GLU A 399 16.42 18.96 -20.06
N LYS A 400 16.51 19.76 -21.14
CA LYS A 400 15.32 20.21 -21.89
C LYS A 400 14.77 19.10 -22.78
N GLU A 401 15.59 18.12 -23.14
CA GLU A 401 15.13 16.95 -23.91
C GLU A 401 14.31 15.98 -23.07
N ILE A 402 14.36 16.12 -21.75
CA ILE A 402 13.62 15.29 -20.80
C ILE A 402 12.31 15.98 -20.38
N ALA A 403 12.24 17.30 -20.47
CA ALA A 403 11.08 18.11 -20.08
C ALA A 403 10.04 18.16 -21.20
#